data_f39eac02ce748534c9d4a671cde7dfb8
#
_entry.id   f39eac02ce748534c9d4a671cde7dfb8
#
_cell.length_a   1.000
_cell.length_b   1.000
_cell.length_c   1.000
_cell.angle_alpha   90.00
_cell.angle_beta   90.00
_cell.angle_gamma   90.00
#
_symmetry.space_group_name_H-M   'P 1'
#
loop_
_entity.id
_entity.type
_entity.pdbx_description
1 polymer ?
#
loop_
_entity_poly.entity_id
_entity_poly.type
_entity_poly.pdbx_seq_one_letter_code
_entity_poly.pdbx_strand_id
1 'polypeptide(L)'
;MTTPATPATDLHDRLDALARRVAALDAERAVRATMTRYMALCDVPEDAGDGPDLAGLFTADAVWEGIGPQYARKFGRLEGTDAIVAMLRRYLPPEPHFSANLHFLTSESIDVDAAGASACGRWIMLQASRYADHAAELIAARLTVDFAPAADGRSWLIRHFRTERVLDGPWPLAAAARP
;
A
#
# COMPACT_ATOMS: atom_id res chain seq x y z
N MET A 1 33.41 -8.94 41.02
CA MET A 1 33.77 -10.18 40.27
C MET A 1 32.60 -10.47 39.37
N THR A 2 32.73 -10.13 38.07
CA THR A 2 31.72 -10.38 37.04
C THR A 2 31.90 -11.80 36.56
N THR A 3 30.90 -12.66 36.76
CA THR A 3 30.91 -14.03 36.27
C THR A 3 30.90 -14.00 34.74
N PRO A 4 31.81 -14.63 34.01
CA PRO A 4 31.75 -14.67 32.55
C PRO A 4 30.49 -15.45 32.15
N ALA A 5 29.70 -14.85 31.24
CA ALA A 5 28.54 -15.52 30.67
C ALA A 5 28.99 -16.85 29.99
N THR A 6 28.26 -17.90 30.21
CA THR A 6 28.58 -19.22 29.65
C THR A 6 28.42 -19.19 28.13
N PRO A 7 29.31 -19.77 27.32
CA PRO A 7 29.26 -19.75 25.84
C PRO A 7 27.92 -20.21 25.23
N ALA A 8 27.20 -21.08 25.90
CA ALA A 8 25.87 -21.57 25.50
C ALA A 8 24.78 -20.48 25.60
N THR A 9 24.85 -19.59 26.62
CA THR A 9 23.93 -18.47 26.80
C THR A 9 24.13 -17.45 25.70
N ASP A 10 25.37 -17.14 25.34
CA ASP A 10 25.71 -16.21 24.24
C ASP A 10 25.16 -16.69 22.88
N LEU A 11 25.27 -18.02 22.59
CA LEU A 11 24.75 -18.61 21.36
C LEU A 11 23.23 -18.54 21.31
N HIS A 12 22.54 -18.81 22.41
CA HIS A 12 21.07 -18.75 22.49
C HIS A 12 20.57 -17.34 22.26
N ASP A 13 21.16 -16.36 22.94
CA ASP A 13 20.82 -14.94 22.76
C ASP A 13 21.03 -14.47 21.32
N ARG A 14 22.07 -14.93 20.66
CA ARG A 14 22.34 -14.64 19.24
C ARG A 14 21.31 -15.27 18.30
N LEU A 15 20.90 -16.52 18.56
CA LEU A 15 19.84 -17.19 17.79
C LEU A 15 18.52 -16.46 17.93
N ASP A 16 18.16 -16.04 19.15
CA ASP A 16 16.93 -15.26 19.40
C ASP A 16 16.97 -13.90 18.70
N ALA A 17 18.11 -13.23 18.72
CA ALA A 17 18.28 -11.97 18.01
C ALA A 17 18.14 -12.14 16.50
N LEU A 18 18.70 -13.20 15.92
CA LEU A 18 18.54 -13.53 14.50
C LEU A 18 17.09 -13.87 14.16
N ALA A 19 16.42 -14.66 14.98
CA ALA A 19 15.02 -15.02 14.78
C ALA A 19 14.11 -13.77 14.76
N ARG A 20 14.32 -12.84 15.69
CA ARG A 20 13.60 -11.55 15.70
C ARG A 20 13.86 -10.73 14.43
N ARG A 21 15.12 -10.69 13.96
CA ARG A 21 15.45 -9.97 12.71
C ARG A 21 14.81 -10.59 11.49
N VAL A 22 14.79 -11.91 11.40
CA VAL A 22 14.12 -12.63 10.31
C VAL A 22 12.62 -12.35 10.35
N ALA A 23 11.98 -12.43 11.52
CA ALA A 23 10.56 -12.13 11.67
C ALA A 23 10.22 -10.69 11.23
N ALA A 24 11.05 -9.70 11.57
CA ALA A 24 10.86 -8.33 11.14
C ALA A 24 10.97 -8.18 9.60
N LEU A 25 11.97 -8.81 8.98
CA LEU A 25 12.14 -8.79 7.52
C LEU A 25 10.98 -9.49 6.79
N ASP A 26 10.49 -10.60 7.33
CA ASP A 26 9.32 -11.31 6.79
C ASP A 26 8.05 -10.44 6.88
N ALA A 27 7.87 -9.72 7.99
CA ALA A 27 6.78 -8.77 8.16
C ALA A 27 6.86 -7.61 7.15
N GLU A 28 8.04 -6.99 6.99
CA GLU A 28 8.26 -5.94 5.97
C GLU A 28 7.94 -6.45 4.57
N ARG A 29 8.37 -7.67 4.23
CA ARG A 29 8.07 -8.30 2.95
C ARG A 29 6.57 -8.50 2.75
N ALA A 30 5.86 -8.96 3.77
CA ALA A 30 4.42 -9.17 3.71
C ALA A 30 3.65 -7.85 3.57
N VAL A 31 4.02 -6.80 4.30
CA VAL A 31 3.47 -5.44 4.15
C VAL A 31 3.67 -4.93 2.72
N ARG A 32 4.88 -5.07 2.18
CA ARG A 32 5.20 -4.67 0.80
C ARG A 32 4.36 -5.43 -0.22
N ALA A 33 4.18 -6.74 -0.02
CA ALA A 33 3.34 -7.57 -0.89
C ALA A 33 1.88 -7.10 -0.90
N THR A 34 1.31 -6.74 0.26
CA THR A 34 -0.05 -6.19 0.37
C THR A 34 -0.18 -4.88 -0.38
N MET A 35 0.79 -3.95 -0.24
CA MET A 35 0.76 -2.68 -0.98
C MET A 35 0.92 -2.87 -2.48
N THR A 36 1.82 -3.74 -2.91
CA THR A 36 2.01 -4.05 -4.34
C THR A 36 0.72 -4.63 -4.92
N ARG A 37 0.09 -5.57 -4.21
CA ARG A 37 -1.20 -6.15 -4.61
C ARG A 37 -2.30 -5.10 -4.70
N TYR A 38 -2.39 -4.22 -3.70
CA TYR A 38 -3.39 -3.14 -3.69
C TYR A 38 -3.24 -2.23 -4.92
N MET A 39 -2.02 -1.81 -5.25
CA MET A 39 -1.79 -0.97 -6.43
C MET A 39 -2.12 -1.70 -7.72
N ALA A 40 -1.69 -2.95 -7.86
CA ALA A 40 -1.99 -3.76 -9.05
C ALA A 40 -3.49 -3.97 -9.27
N LEU A 41 -4.29 -4.11 -8.20
CA LEU A 41 -5.76 -4.17 -8.28
C LEU A 41 -6.42 -2.81 -8.59
N CYS A 42 -5.70 -1.71 -8.40
CA CYS A 42 -6.14 -0.35 -8.75
C CYS A 42 -5.64 0.10 -10.13
N ASP A 43 -4.78 -0.67 -10.77
CA ASP A 43 -4.27 -0.37 -12.12
C ASP A 43 -5.30 -0.69 -13.21
N VAL A 44 -5.18 -0.02 -14.34
CA VAL A 44 -5.96 -0.27 -15.56
C VAL A 44 -5.00 -0.32 -16.76
N PRO A 45 -4.86 -1.46 -17.46
CA PRO A 45 -5.50 -2.75 -17.12
C PRO A 45 -4.97 -3.33 -15.79
N GLU A 46 -5.81 -4.10 -15.13
CA GLU A 46 -5.42 -4.82 -13.91
C GLU A 46 -4.38 -5.90 -14.26
N ASP A 47 -3.32 -5.98 -13.48
CA ASP A 47 -2.25 -7.01 -13.60
C ASP A 47 -1.88 -7.55 -12.21
N ALA A 48 -2.88 -7.87 -11.43
CA ALA A 48 -2.66 -8.34 -10.06
C ALA A 48 -2.39 -9.85 -9.95
N GLY A 49 -2.68 -10.63 -10.99
CA GLY A 49 -2.52 -12.09 -10.95
C GLY A 49 -3.41 -12.75 -9.90
N ASP A 50 -3.05 -13.97 -9.48
CA ASP A 50 -3.76 -14.70 -8.42
C ASP A 50 -3.50 -14.13 -7.03
N GLY A 51 -4.51 -14.15 -6.14
CA GLY A 51 -4.40 -13.69 -4.76
C GLY A 51 -5.70 -13.04 -4.26
N PRO A 52 -5.69 -12.43 -3.05
CA PRO A 52 -6.87 -11.77 -2.50
C PRO A 52 -7.32 -10.61 -3.39
N ASP A 53 -8.63 -10.42 -3.48
CA ASP A 53 -9.24 -9.25 -4.10
C ASP A 53 -9.09 -8.00 -3.18
N LEU A 54 -9.65 -6.86 -3.62
CA LEU A 54 -9.58 -5.63 -2.83
C LEU A 54 -10.11 -5.80 -1.40
N ALA A 55 -11.20 -6.54 -1.21
CA ALA A 55 -11.79 -6.74 0.11
C ALA A 55 -10.86 -7.54 1.02
N GLY A 56 -10.17 -8.52 0.49
CA GLY A 56 -9.21 -9.35 1.22
C GLY A 56 -7.93 -8.65 1.65
N LEU A 57 -7.71 -7.40 1.22
CA LEU A 57 -6.53 -6.62 1.62
C LEU A 57 -6.75 -5.74 2.85
N PHE A 58 -7.98 -5.60 3.34
CA PHE A 58 -8.33 -4.69 4.42
C PHE A 58 -8.76 -5.44 5.68
N THR A 59 -8.52 -4.83 6.85
CA THR A 59 -9.20 -5.26 8.08
C THR A 59 -10.68 -4.89 8.00
N ALA A 60 -11.55 -5.63 8.71
CA ALA A 60 -12.99 -5.37 8.67
C ALA A 60 -13.38 -3.94 9.10
N ASP A 61 -12.61 -3.37 10.03
CA ASP A 61 -12.74 -2.01 10.57
C ASP A 61 -11.81 -1.00 9.87
N ALA A 62 -11.30 -1.32 8.69
CA ALA A 62 -10.34 -0.48 8.00
C ALA A 62 -10.87 0.93 7.73
N VAL A 63 -9.95 1.88 7.69
CA VAL A 63 -10.21 3.26 7.31
C VAL A 63 -9.44 3.59 6.04
N TRP A 64 -10.10 4.26 5.10
CA TRP A 64 -9.46 4.86 3.94
C TRP A 64 -9.75 6.35 3.94
N GLU A 65 -8.70 7.17 3.86
CA GLU A 65 -8.83 8.61 4.07
C GLU A 65 -8.02 9.40 3.04
N GLY A 66 -8.72 10.27 2.31
CA GLY A 66 -8.11 11.33 1.55
C GLY A 66 -7.84 12.51 2.47
N ILE A 67 -6.58 12.90 2.60
CA ILE A 67 -6.16 14.04 3.42
C ILE A 67 -5.63 15.20 2.57
N GLY A 68 -5.36 16.34 3.19
CA GLY A 68 -4.99 17.56 2.50
C GLY A 68 -6.16 18.21 1.74
N PRO A 69 -5.95 19.43 1.18
CA PRO A 69 -7.07 20.25 0.70
C PRO A 69 -7.82 19.66 -0.50
N GLN A 70 -7.16 18.84 -1.32
CA GLN A 70 -7.77 18.26 -2.52
C GLN A 70 -8.47 16.93 -2.21
N TYR A 71 -7.76 15.99 -1.58
CA TYR A 71 -8.27 14.64 -1.36
C TYR A 71 -9.26 14.55 -0.20
N ALA A 72 -9.14 15.41 0.82
CA ALA A 72 -10.15 15.49 1.88
C ALA A 72 -11.53 15.86 1.32
N ARG A 73 -11.58 16.77 0.33
CA ARG A 73 -12.86 17.13 -0.35
C ARG A 73 -13.33 16.08 -1.33
N LYS A 74 -12.41 15.42 -2.05
CA LYS A 74 -12.76 14.46 -3.11
C LYS A 74 -13.22 13.13 -2.52
N PHE A 75 -12.53 12.62 -1.53
CA PHE A 75 -12.72 11.28 -0.98
C PHE A 75 -13.25 11.29 0.45
N GLY A 76 -12.77 12.24 1.27
CA GLY A 76 -13.08 12.29 2.69
C GLY A 76 -12.53 11.08 3.42
N ARG A 77 -13.30 10.58 4.40
CA ARG A 77 -12.99 9.44 5.24
C ARG A 77 -14.06 8.37 5.07
N LEU A 78 -13.63 7.14 4.82
CA LEU A 78 -14.47 5.96 4.65
C LEU A 78 -14.08 4.93 5.71
N GLU A 79 -15.05 4.29 6.34
CA GLU A 79 -14.88 3.28 7.37
C GLU A 79 -15.53 1.97 6.95
N GLY A 80 -14.81 0.87 7.18
CA GLY A 80 -15.21 -0.48 6.82
C GLY A 80 -14.90 -0.85 5.36
N THR A 81 -14.57 -2.12 5.19
CA THR A 81 -14.13 -2.68 3.92
C THR A 81 -15.13 -2.45 2.79
N ASP A 82 -16.43 -2.64 3.04
CA ASP A 82 -17.47 -2.51 2.01
C ASP A 82 -17.54 -1.10 1.43
N ALA A 83 -17.49 -0.08 2.29
CA ALA A 83 -17.51 1.33 1.86
C ALA A 83 -16.26 1.69 1.03
N ILE A 84 -15.10 1.18 1.46
CA ILE A 84 -13.82 1.38 0.77
C ILE A 84 -13.86 0.74 -0.61
N VAL A 85 -14.22 -0.53 -0.70
CA VAL A 85 -14.30 -1.27 -1.97
C VAL A 85 -15.33 -0.67 -2.91
N ALA A 86 -16.51 -0.26 -2.40
CA ALA A 86 -17.52 0.41 -3.20
C ALA A 86 -17.03 1.76 -3.78
N MET A 87 -16.19 2.49 -3.06
CA MET A 87 -15.57 3.72 -3.56
C MET A 87 -14.53 3.41 -4.64
N LEU A 88 -13.62 2.46 -4.41
CA LEU A 88 -12.56 2.10 -5.37
C LEU A 88 -13.14 1.57 -6.68
N ARG A 89 -14.17 0.74 -6.63
CA ARG A 89 -14.82 0.17 -7.81
C ARG A 89 -15.41 1.21 -8.78
N ARG A 90 -15.68 2.45 -8.33
CA ARG A 90 -16.13 3.53 -9.22
C ARG A 90 -15.07 3.96 -10.23
N TYR A 91 -13.81 3.61 -9.99
CA TYR A 91 -12.67 3.95 -10.84
C TYR A 91 -12.18 2.78 -11.69
N LEU A 92 -12.72 1.58 -11.45
CA LEU A 92 -12.30 0.33 -12.06
C LEU A 92 -13.33 -0.19 -13.08
N PRO A 93 -12.95 -1.06 -14.03
CA PRO A 93 -13.90 -1.69 -14.95
C PRO A 93 -15.11 -2.31 -14.23
N PRO A 94 -16.32 -2.46 -14.88
CA PRO A 94 -16.53 -2.43 -16.34
C PRO A 94 -16.76 -1.05 -16.95
N GLU A 95 -17.06 -0.01 -16.17
CA GLU A 95 -17.21 1.35 -16.70
C GLU A 95 -15.92 2.15 -16.46
N PRO A 96 -15.03 2.22 -17.44
CA PRO A 96 -13.69 2.73 -17.19
C PRO A 96 -13.71 4.25 -17.00
N HIS A 97 -13.41 4.67 -15.78
CA HIS A 97 -12.98 6.04 -15.53
C HIS A 97 -11.66 6.35 -16.25
N PHE A 98 -10.80 5.33 -16.32
CA PHE A 98 -9.51 5.37 -16.99
C PHE A 98 -9.48 4.43 -18.21
N SER A 99 -8.82 4.86 -19.29
CA SER A 99 -8.36 3.96 -20.37
C SER A 99 -6.98 3.35 -20.04
N ALA A 100 -6.20 3.99 -19.18
CA ALA A 100 -5.01 3.44 -18.55
C ALA A 100 -4.77 4.16 -17.22
N ASN A 101 -4.33 3.43 -16.21
CA ASN A 101 -3.97 3.98 -14.92
C ASN A 101 -2.91 3.10 -14.27
N LEU A 102 -1.76 3.65 -13.93
CA LEU A 102 -0.65 2.90 -13.35
C LEU A 102 -0.12 3.63 -12.12
N HIS A 103 0.15 2.86 -11.08
CA HIS A 103 0.67 3.36 -9.82
C HIS A 103 2.10 2.87 -9.59
N PHE A 104 3.01 3.82 -9.39
CA PHE A 104 4.42 3.55 -9.07
C PHE A 104 4.70 3.93 -7.64
N LEU A 105 5.09 2.97 -6.81
CA LEU A 105 5.50 3.24 -5.43
C LEU A 105 6.99 3.53 -5.37
N THR A 106 7.37 4.65 -4.76
CA THR A 106 8.76 5.10 -4.59
C THR A 106 9.02 5.58 -3.17
N SER A 107 10.28 5.81 -2.81
CA SER A 107 10.70 6.36 -1.51
C SER A 107 10.10 5.60 -0.32
N GLU A 108 10.16 4.28 -0.39
CA GLU A 108 9.58 3.40 0.60
C GLU A 108 10.27 3.50 1.96
N SER A 109 9.47 3.52 3.01
CA SER A 109 9.88 3.26 4.40
C SER A 109 8.80 2.40 5.06
N ILE A 110 9.19 1.26 5.64
CA ILE A 110 8.31 0.35 6.37
C ILE A 110 8.89 0.16 7.77
N ASP A 111 8.11 0.49 8.78
CA ASP A 111 8.46 0.33 10.18
C ASP A 111 7.52 -0.72 10.80
N VAL A 112 8.08 -1.82 11.29
CA VAL A 112 7.33 -2.88 12.01
C VAL A 112 7.63 -2.73 13.49
N ASP A 113 6.60 -2.78 14.33
CA ASP A 113 6.82 -2.70 15.77
C ASP A 113 7.57 -3.93 16.32
N ALA A 114 8.23 -3.77 17.46
CA ALA A 114 9.08 -4.80 18.03
C ALA A 114 8.32 -6.10 18.43
N ALA A 115 7.00 -6.01 18.64
CA ALA A 115 6.15 -7.15 18.95
C ALA A 115 5.56 -7.82 17.69
N GLY A 116 5.72 -7.20 16.50
CA GLY A 116 5.12 -7.67 15.26
C GLY A 116 3.59 -7.53 15.23
N ALA A 117 3.04 -6.63 16.04
CA ALA A 117 1.58 -6.45 16.16
C ALA A 117 1.03 -5.31 15.28
N SER A 118 1.90 -4.45 14.76
CA SER A 118 1.55 -3.37 13.84
C SER A 118 2.72 -3.00 12.93
N ALA A 119 2.41 -2.40 11.79
CA ALA A 119 3.40 -1.80 10.93
C ALA A 119 2.86 -0.49 10.33
N CYS A 120 3.78 0.42 10.00
CA CYS A 120 3.47 1.65 9.27
C CYS A 120 4.36 1.74 8.04
N GLY A 121 3.75 1.87 6.87
CA GLY A 121 4.45 2.10 5.61
C GLY A 121 4.23 3.51 5.08
N ARG A 122 5.25 4.09 4.46
CA ARG A 122 5.20 5.39 3.79
C ARG A 122 5.79 5.28 2.40
N TRP A 123 5.15 5.96 1.45
CA TRP A 123 5.59 6.00 0.06
C TRP A 123 5.33 7.37 -0.55
N ILE A 124 6.10 7.71 -1.57
CA ILE A 124 5.66 8.64 -2.60
C ILE A 124 5.13 7.79 -3.75
N MET A 125 3.86 7.95 -4.07
CA MET A 125 3.23 7.31 -5.20
C MET A 125 3.22 8.28 -6.38
N LEU A 126 3.68 7.82 -7.54
CA LEU A 126 3.43 8.48 -8.82
C LEU A 126 2.34 7.70 -9.55
N GLN A 127 1.29 8.39 -9.96
CA GLN A 127 0.19 7.83 -10.75
C GLN A 127 0.23 8.45 -12.14
N ALA A 128 0.25 7.61 -13.15
CA ALA A 128 0.16 7.99 -14.56
C ALA A 128 -1.20 7.55 -15.09
N SER A 129 -2.06 8.51 -15.41
CA SER A 129 -3.45 8.25 -15.82
C SER A 129 -3.71 8.73 -17.23
N ARG A 130 -4.46 7.94 -17.99
CA ARG A 130 -5.18 8.36 -19.17
C ARG A 130 -6.67 8.11 -18.95
N TYR A 131 -7.45 9.16 -18.99
CA TYR A 131 -8.90 9.11 -18.81
C TYR A 131 -9.60 8.60 -20.08
N ALA A 132 -10.88 8.24 -19.96
CA ALA A 132 -11.67 7.77 -21.08
C ALA A 132 -11.86 8.82 -22.19
N ASP A 133 -11.80 10.11 -21.86
CA ASP A 133 -11.83 11.25 -22.79
C ASP A 133 -10.47 11.58 -23.43
N HIS A 134 -9.47 10.71 -23.22
CA HIS A 134 -8.09 10.83 -23.70
C HIS A 134 -7.23 11.90 -23.02
N ALA A 135 -7.74 12.64 -22.05
CA ALA A 135 -6.88 13.47 -21.20
C ALA A 135 -5.87 12.60 -20.45
N ALA A 136 -4.69 13.13 -20.19
CA ALA A 136 -3.65 12.42 -19.44
C ALA A 136 -3.12 13.31 -18.33
N GLU A 137 -2.84 12.69 -17.17
CA GLU A 137 -2.41 13.38 -15.96
C GLU A 137 -1.33 12.57 -15.23
N LEU A 138 -0.34 13.28 -14.69
CA LEU A 138 0.57 12.76 -13.67
C LEU A 138 0.16 13.31 -12.32
N ILE A 139 0.09 12.43 -11.33
CA ILE A 139 -0.24 12.78 -9.95
C ILE A 139 0.86 12.21 -9.05
N ALA A 140 1.42 13.04 -8.17
CA ALA A 140 2.21 12.56 -7.06
C ALA A 140 1.41 12.67 -5.76
N ALA A 141 1.38 11.59 -4.99
CA ALA A 141 0.73 11.56 -3.69
C ALA A 141 1.64 10.98 -2.61
N ARG A 142 1.51 11.49 -1.39
CA ARG A 142 2.11 10.88 -0.21
C ARG A 142 1.15 9.86 0.34
N LEU A 143 1.65 8.64 0.59
CA LEU A 143 0.90 7.59 1.25
C LEU A 143 1.46 7.36 2.65
N THR A 144 0.57 7.20 3.63
CA THR A 144 0.89 6.69 4.96
C THR A 144 -0.14 5.63 5.31
N VAL A 145 0.32 4.41 5.51
CA VAL A 145 -0.58 3.26 5.65
C VAL A 145 -0.19 2.47 6.90
N ASP A 146 -1.16 2.25 7.78
CA ASP A 146 -1.02 1.39 8.94
C ASP A 146 -1.56 0.00 8.62
N PHE A 147 -0.86 -1.01 9.10
CA PHE A 147 -1.16 -2.42 8.86
C PHE A 147 -1.33 -3.18 10.16
N ALA A 148 -2.10 -4.26 10.09
CA ALA A 148 -2.21 -5.25 11.14
C ALA A 148 -1.95 -6.65 10.57
N PRO A 149 -1.37 -7.59 11.36
CA PRO A 149 -1.19 -8.96 10.92
C PRO A 149 -2.55 -9.64 10.74
N ALA A 150 -2.67 -10.45 9.70
CA ALA A 150 -3.84 -11.28 9.47
C ALA A 150 -3.86 -12.51 10.40
N ALA A 151 -5.02 -13.15 10.52
CA ALA A 151 -5.19 -14.33 11.35
C ALA A 151 -4.36 -15.55 10.91
N ASP A 152 -3.89 -15.56 9.66
CA ASP A 152 -3.02 -16.62 9.12
C ASP A 152 -1.56 -16.54 9.64
N GLY A 153 -1.22 -15.46 10.36
CA GLY A 153 0.10 -15.17 10.90
C GLY A 153 1.19 -14.92 9.85
N ARG A 154 0.81 -14.72 8.59
CA ARG A 154 1.74 -14.54 7.45
C ARG A 154 1.45 -13.30 6.63
N SER A 155 0.17 -13.00 6.43
CA SER A 155 -0.30 -11.85 5.66
C SER A 155 -0.46 -10.63 6.55
N TRP A 156 -0.39 -9.45 5.94
CA TRP A 156 -0.67 -8.18 6.60
C TRP A 156 -1.80 -7.47 5.87
N LEU A 157 -2.72 -6.89 6.61
CA LEU A 157 -3.91 -6.21 6.10
C LEU A 157 -3.79 -4.72 6.33
N ILE A 158 -4.32 -3.93 5.39
CA ILE A 158 -4.45 -2.49 5.52
C ILE A 158 -5.50 -2.18 6.59
N ARG A 159 -5.07 -1.47 7.63
CA ARG A 159 -5.93 -0.99 8.70
C ARG A 159 -6.32 0.47 8.52
N HIS A 160 -5.38 1.32 8.12
CA HIS A 160 -5.67 2.73 7.85
C HIS A 160 -4.82 3.21 6.67
N PHE A 161 -5.47 3.53 5.57
CA PHE A 161 -4.85 4.06 4.36
C PHE A 161 -5.09 5.56 4.30
N ARG A 162 -4.03 6.36 4.29
CA ARG A 162 -4.07 7.81 4.13
C ARG A 162 -3.34 8.22 2.87
N THR A 163 -3.97 9.04 2.05
CA THR A 163 -3.38 9.57 0.83
C THR A 163 -3.55 11.09 0.75
N GLU A 164 -2.47 11.77 0.42
CA GLU A 164 -2.41 13.23 0.22
C GLU A 164 -1.87 13.54 -1.16
N ARG A 165 -2.66 14.25 -1.98
CA ARG A 165 -2.18 14.74 -3.27
C ARG A 165 -1.18 15.86 -3.04
N VAL A 166 0.05 15.70 -3.55
CA VAL A 166 1.15 16.64 -3.34
C VAL A 166 1.39 17.48 -4.59
N LEU A 167 1.28 16.85 -5.76
CA LEU A 167 1.57 17.45 -7.06
C LEU A 167 0.67 16.81 -8.11
N ASP A 168 0.22 17.60 -9.06
CA ASP A 168 -0.47 17.13 -10.25
C ASP A 168 -0.24 18.05 -11.43
N GLY A 169 -0.41 17.51 -12.62
CA GLY A 169 -0.37 18.27 -13.85
C GLY A 169 -0.70 17.43 -15.07
N PRO A 170 -1.13 18.09 -16.17
CA PRO A 170 -1.35 17.39 -17.41
C PRO A 170 -0.06 16.71 -17.86
N TRP A 171 -0.17 15.45 -18.28
CA TRP A 171 0.91 14.78 -18.95
C TRP A 171 0.73 14.91 -20.47
N PRO A 172 1.52 15.74 -21.15
CA PRO A 172 1.47 15.84 -22.59
C PRO A 172 2.09 14.58 -23.19
N LEU A 173 1.32 13.51 -23.22
CA LEU A 173 1.60 12.44 -24.14
C LEU A 173 1.45 13.10 -25.50
N ALA A 174 2.58 13.37 -26.19
CA ALA A 174 2.57 13.85 -27.54
C ALA A 174 1.53 13.04 -28.29
N ALA A 175 0.57 13.73 -28.90
CA ALA A 175 -0.36 13.06 -29.78
C ALA A 175 0.50 12.25 -30.74
N ALA A 176 0.54 10.95 -30.58
CA ALA A 176 1.29 10.09 -31.47
C ALA A 176 0.72 10.42 -32.83
N ALA A 177 1.55 11.04 -33.68
CA ALA A 177 1.20 11.23 -35.07
C ALA A 177 0.80 9.83 -35.55
N ARG A 178 -0.50 9.62 -35.71
CA ARG A 178 -0.97 8.39 -36.32
C ARG A 178 -0.44 8.41 -37.74
N PRO A 179 0.25 7.33 -38.18
CA PRO A 179 0.64 7.22 -39.57
C PRO A 179 -0.57 7.24 -40.50
#